data_9d87c533f3ba70cf5a7f7f1d8c6cce7b
#
_entry.id   9d87c533f3ba70cf5a7f7f1d8c6cce7b
#
_cell.length_a   1.000
_cell.length_b   1.000
_cell.length_c   1.000
_cell.angle_alpha   90.00
_cell.angle_beta   90.00
_cell.angle_gamma   90.00
#
_symmetry.space_group_name_H-M   'P 1'
#
loop_
_entity.id
_entity.type
_entity.pdbx_description
1 polymer ?
#
loop_
_entity_poly.entity_id
_entity_poly.type
_entity_poly.pdbx_seq_one_letter_code
_entity_poly.pdbx_strand_id
1 'polypeptide(L)'
;MAGIGHPQATGRSPDPTSLDRVKPGSLLTYAAVLAAASTFLAVPAQADDTDADFYSSKQPYIAPTDADIAAYQPAPAGYSPLATETVARHGSRGLSGYKYDLLLHRLAETAQAEGGFLTPEIGTEFIANLDAITAANVENGYGMLTGQGETQHQGMGERAAARNAALFADAGNRIVAETSGESRATESGENFLLGLGDADLALEPRPDLLYFHKVENPDGTEKAPGTPERERAEAYEAYIEAQTDDGGTIAAATEFIEERPESVRVSEELLSGIFTAEFIAAMGADAAHTWYATVDGAKGSAPACAPGADPAADPDACSDPKKSIKSAVDAAMTLYNLYIIAADMEEENVAPHEFDFAQYFDGHETDAEWFAYLLDAEDFYEKGPSLAGHDETYAVAQPLLDDFFRVIDDRVAGGDVAATFRFAHAETIVPFAALLKLPGSTVPAPDVAAPASVDDVFDYASNPWRGSQVTPMAANVQWDVVSRAGVDPATGAAYTPLVRMLYNEREIAFADGCRPVAEGSHWVKVTELKRCLTGAAMAESPLIGDTAPVDDTVPGPELAATGGGTDAATWGLGILLLAVGAAAVSRRRVFRD
;
A
#
# COMPACT_ATOMS: atom_id res chain seq x y z
N MET A 1 69.75 -6.58 4.74
CA MET A 1 70.62 -6.96 3.64
C MET A 1 69.76 -7.19 2.44
N ALA A 2 69.96 -6.33 1.50
CA ALA A 2 70.01 -6.47 0.05
C ALA A 2 68.67 -6.99 -0.58
N GLY A 3 68.05 -6.38 -1.52
CA GLY A 3 68.37 -5.26 -2.40
C GLY A 3 67.94 -5.57 -3.82
N ILE A 4 67.30 -4.56 -4.46
CA ILE A 4 67.37 -4.26 -5.91
C ILE A 4 66.53 -5.20 -6.83
N GLY A 5 65.72 -4.73 -7.79
CA GLY A 5 65.69 -3.53 -8.57
C GLY A 5 64.55 -3.51 -9.59
N HIS A 6 64.17 -2.30 -9.94
CA HIS A 6 63.42 -1.95 -11.15
C HIS A 6 64.22 -2.10 -12.44
N PRO A 7 63.59 -2.15 -13.62
CA PRO A 7 63.88 -1.09 -14.55
C PRO A 7 62.67 -0.44 -15.21
N GLN A 8 62.83 0.87 -15.41
CA GLN A 8 62.12 1.75 -16.36
C GLN A 8 62.63 1.51 -17.80
N ALA A 9 61.77 1.86 -18.77
CA ALA A 9 62.16 2.56 -20.04
C ALA A 9 60.86 2.88 -20.82
N THR A 10 60.49 4.17 -20.95
CA THR A 10 60.69 5.10 -22.10
C THR A 10 59.89 4.69 -23.34
N GLY A 11 58.89 5.37 -23.84
CA GLY A 11 58.75 6.75 -24.20
C GLY A 11 58.58 6.86 -25.73
N ARG A 12 57.47 7.52 -26.17
CA ARG A 12 57.44 8.42 -27.33
C ARG A 12 56.02 8.65 -27.85
N SER A 13 55.56 9.89 -27.70
CA SER A 13 54.61 10.51 -28.63
C SER A 13 55.29 10.82 -29.96
N PRO A 14 54.53 10.99 -31.02
CA PRO A 14 54.58 12.30 -31.70
C PRO A 14 53.23 12.88 -32.10
N ASP A 15 53.19 14.16 -32.11
CA ASP A 15 52.30 15.19 -32.57
C ASP A 15 52.51 15.51 -34.07
N PRO A 16 51.88 16.55 -34.66
CA PRO A 16 50.66 16.50 -35.49
C PRO A 16 50.90 16.96 -36.95
N THR A 17 49.81 17.32 -37.62
CA THR A 17 49.69 18.08 -38.91
C THR A 17 49.66 17.34 -40.23
N SER A 18 48.51 17.44 -40.92
CA SER A 18 48.42 18.20 -42.17
C SER A 18 46.97 18.35 -42.66
N LEU A 19 46.69 19.58 -43.04
CA LEU A 19 45.50 20.05 -43.75
C LEU A 19 45.52 19.50 -45.18
N ASP A 20 44.34 19.20 -45.73
CA ASP A 20 44.04 19.57 -47.12
C ASP A 20 42.55 19.87 -47.32
N ARG A 21 42.33 21.02 -47.97
CA ARG A 21 41.04 21.56 -48.42
C ARG A 21 40.69 21.00 -49.78
N VAL A 22 39.40 20.70 -50.01
CA VAL A 22 38.76 20.95 -51.32
C VAL A 22 37.30 21.35 -51.09
N LYS A 23 36.91 22.46 -51.73
CA LYS A 23 35.56 23.06 -51.86
C LYS A 23 35.02 22.74 -53.27
N PRO A 24 33.85 23.30 -53.69
CA PRO A 24 32.46 22.87 -53.47
C PRO A 24 31.71 22.64 -54.82
N GLY A 25 30.50 22.16 -54.75
CA GLY A 25 29.63 22.09 -55.93
C GLY A 25 28.18 21.75 -55.63
N SER A 26 27.37 22.72 -55.81
CA SER A 26 25.92 22.82 -55.70
C SER A 26 25.12 21.79 -56.56
N LEU A 27 23.92 21.42 -56.11
CA LEU A 27 22.65 21.68 -56.78
C LEU A 27 21.44 21.15 -55.98
N LEU A 28 20.45 22.03 -55.86
CA LEU A 28 19.13 21.84 -55.31
C LEU A 28 18.34 20.71 -56.01
N THR A 29 17.58 19.93 -55.21
CA THR A 29 16.25 19.47 -55.66
C THR A 29 15.35 19.33 -54.40
N TYR A 30 14.23 20.03 -54.41
CA TYR A 30 13.15 19.98 -53.44
C TYR A 30 12.40 18.64 -53.63
N ALA A 31 12.27 17.87 -52.56
CA ALA A 31 11.21 16.88 -52.41
C ALA A 31 10.63 17.05 -50.98
N ALA A 32 9.44 17.64 -50.92
CA ALA A 32 8.63 17.71 -49.71
C ALA A 32 8.07 16.31 -49.42
N VAL A 33 8.53 15.69 -48.35
CA VAL A 33 7.88 14.54 -47.74
C VAL A 33 7.23 15.01 -46.46
N LEU A 34 5.89 15.03 -46.45
CA LEU A 34 5.11 15.15 -45.22
C LEU A 34 5.40 13.92 -44.34
N ALA A 35 6.24 14.08 -43.33
CA ALA A 35 6.33 13.15 -42.23
C ALA A 35 5.26 13.56 -41.20
N ALA A 36 4.18 12.80 -41.12
CA ALA A 36 3.28 12.82 -39.97
C ALA A 36 4.09 12.39 -38.75
N ALA A 37 4.45 13.35 -37.90
CA ALA A 37 5.01 13.08 -36.61
C ALA A 37 3.88 12.54 -35.71
N SER A 38 3.80 11.22 -35.60
CA SER A 38 3.12 10.57 -34.50
C SER A 38 3.94 10.87 -33.25
N THR A 39 3.51 11.84 -32.49
CA THR A 39 3.99 12.03 -31.11
C THR A 39 3.48 10.86 -30.30
N PHE A 40 4.26 9.81 -30.20
CA PHE A 40 4.17 8.89 -29.09
C PHE A 40 4.46 9.74 -27.85
N LEU A 41 3.43 9.97 -27.04
CA LEU A 41 3.62 10.37 -25.64
C LEU A 41 4.47 9.26 -25.01
N ALA A 42 5.73 9.54 -24.77
CA ALA A 42 6.56 8.68 -23.97
C ALA A 42 5.93 8.68 -22.57
N VAL A 43 5.26 7.60 -22.23
CA VAL A 43 5.07 7.20 -20.84
C VAL A 43 6.49 7.18 -20.28
N PRO A 44 6.79 7.89 -19.17
CA PRO A 44 8.10 7.76 -18.55
C PRO A 44 8.34 6.28 -18.35
N ALA A 45 9.44 5.78 -18.92
CA ALA A 45 9.88 4.42 -18.68
C ALA A 45 10.05 4.30 -17.16
N GLN A 46 9.19 3.49 -16.53
CA GLN A 46 9.50 2.97 -15.20
C GLN A 46 10.87 2.32 -15.33
N ALA A 47 11.75 2.61 -14.39
CA ALA A 47 13.03 1.93 -14.32
C ALA A 47 12.76 0.43 -14.42
N ASP A 48 13.48 -0.26 -15.31
CA ASP A 48 13.57 -1.71 -15.35
C ASP A 48 14.23 -2.18 -14.04
N ASP A 49 13.47 -2.18 -12.96
CA ASP A 49 13.84 -2.83 -11.71
C ASP A 49 13.20 -4.22 -11.75
N THR A 50 13.92 -5.14 -12.37
CA THR A 50 13.46 -6.52 -12.60
C THR A 50 13.26 -7.30 -11.30
N ASP A 51 13.70 -6.77 -10.16
CA ASP A 51 13.59 -7.41 -8.84
C ASP A 51 12.34 -6.94 -8.06
N ALA A 52 11.69 -5.83 -8.46
CA ALA A 52 10.60 -5.21 -7.72
C ALA A 52 9.29 -6.03 -7.69
N ASP A 53 9.08 -6.94 -8.62
CA ASP A 53 7.84 -7.71 -8.74
C ASP A 53 7.81 -8.96 -7.85
N PHE A 54 8.94 -9.32 -7.21
CA PHE A 54 9.03 -10.55 -6.44
C PHE A 54 8.60 -10.42 -4.97
N TYR A 55 8.51 -9.21 -4.43
CA TYR A 55 8.24 -8.96 -3.02
C TYR A 55 6.80 -8.54 -2.73
N SER A 56 5.92 -8.45 -3.75
CA SER A 56 4.53 -8.04 -3.58
C SER A 56 4.44 -6.75 -2.75
N SER A 57 3.42 -6.60 -1.91
CA SER A 57 3.27 -5.45 -1.01
C SER A 57 4.32 -5.36 0.11
N LYS A 58 5.26 -6.31 0.18
CA LYS A 58 6.41 -6.26 1.11
C LYS A 58 7.70 -5.75 0.44
N GLN A 59 7.60 -5.22 -0.78
CA GLN A 59 8.73 -4.56 -1.46
C GLN A 59 9.32 -3.48 -0.55
N PRO A 60 10.61 -3.55 -0.18
CA PRO A 60 11.29 -2.46 0.51
C PRO A 60 11.18 -1.15 -0.27
N TYR A 61 11.04 -0.03 0.44
CA TYR A 61 10.84 1.26 -0.21
C TYR A 61 12.04 1.68 -1.07
N ILE A 62 11.78 1.98 -2.33
CA ILE A 62 12.77 2.51 -3.26
C ILE A 62 12.61 4.03 -3.33
N ALA A 63 13.51 4.74 -2.65
CA ALA A 63 13.50 6.20 -2.63
C ALA A 63 13.68 6.80 -4.04
N PRO A 64 13.10 7.99 -4.32
CA PRO A 64 13.32 8.66 -5.59
C PRO A 64 14.79 9.01 -5.78
N THR A 65 15.27 8.89 -7.01
CA THR A 65 16.61 9.33 -7.38
C THR A 65 16.69 10.87 -7.50
N ASP A 66 17.90 11.41 -7.50
CA ASP A 66 18.10 12.85 -7.81
C ASP A 66 17.49 13.24 -9.17
N ALA A 67 17.45 12.34 -10.13
CA ALA A 67 16.85 12.55 -11.44
C ALA A 67 15.31 12.64 -11.35
N ASP A 68 14.68 11.77 -10.53
CA ASP A 68 13.24 11.82 -10.28
C ASP A 68 12.85 13.16 -9.62
N ILE A 69 13.61 13.59 -8.60
CA ILE A 69 13.38 14.84 -7.90
C ILE A 69 13.59 16.05 -8.84
N ALA A 70 14.61 16.01 -9.69
CA ALA A 70 14.89 17.06 -10.67
C ALA A 70 13.82 17.13 -11.78
N ALA A 71 13.06 16.07 -12.01
CA ALA A 71 11.97 16.02 -12.97
C ALA A 71 10.67 16.68 -12.47
N TYR A 72 10.56 17.00 -11.17
CA TYR A 72 9.36 17.64 -10.62
C TYR A 72 9.06 18.96 -11.32
N GLN A 73 7.83 19.12 -11.76
CA GLN A 73 7.41 20.36 -12.43
C GLN A 73 7.40 21.54 -11.44
N PRO A 74 8.03 22.66 -11.77
CA PRO A 74 7.98 23.85 -10.92
C PRO A 74 6.55 24.37 -10.81
N ALA A 75 6.26 25.09 -9.73
CA ALA A 75 5.00 25.80 -9.60
C ALA A 75 4.81 26.78 -10.77
N PRO A 76 3.59 26.89 -11.35
CA PRO A 76 3.32 27.86 -12.41
C PRO A 76 3.65 29.30 -11.99
N ALA A 77 4.04 30.12 -12.95
CA ALA A 77 4.55 31.47 -12.68
C ALA A 77 3.60 32.32 -11.83
N GLY A 78 4.12 32.89 -10.75
CA GLY A 78 3.39 33.72 -9.81
C GLY A 78 2.63 32.94 -8.71
N TYR A 79 2.69 31.61 -8.71
CA TYR A 79 2.23 30.79 -7.60
C TYR A 79 3.36 30.52 -6.61
N SER A 80 3.00 30.41 -5.34
CA SER A 80 3.91 30.12 -4.22
C SER A 80 3.34 29.01 -3.35
N PRO A 81 4.17 28.25 -2.62
CA PRO A 81 3.71 27.19 -1.73
C PRO A 81 2.65 27.71 -0.74
N LEU A 82 1.57 26.95 -0.58
CA LEU A 82 0.47 27.24 0.34
C LEU A 82 0.36 26.17 1.42
N ALA A 83 0.38 24.89 1.02
CA ALA A 83 0.28 23.75 1.91
C ALA A 83 0.94 22.52 1.29
N THR A 84 1.24 21.52 2.14
CA THR A 84 1.59 20.17 1.73
C THR A 84 0.88 19.15 2.61
N GLU A 85 0.46 18.03 2.02
CA GLU A 85 -0.22 16.95 2.72
C GLU A 85 0.37 15.61 2.29
N THR A 86 0.48 14.69 3.26
CA THR A 86 1.00 13.35 3.01
C THR A 86 0.16 12.33 3.78
N VAL A 87 -0.08 11.18 3.17
CA VAL A 87 -0.41 9.94 3.87
C VAL A 87 0.61 8.89 3.44
N ALA A 88 1.21 8.20 4.43
CA ALA A 88 2.22 7.18 4.21
C ALA A 88 1.87 5.89 4.96
N ARG A 89 2.20 4.76 4.36
CA ARG A 89 2.28 3.46 5.01
C ARG A 89 3.48 3.44 5.95
N HIS A 90 3.43 2.63 7.01
CA HIS A 90 4.61 2.35 7.84
C HIS A 90 5.78 1.81 6.99
N GLY A 91 7.00 1.97 7.45
CA GLY A 91 8.22 1.47 6.82
C GLY A 91 8.36 -0.06 6.90
N SER A 92 9.50 -0.57 6.41
CA SER A 92 9.90 -1.96 6.53
C SER A 92 9.78 -2.45 7.96
N ARG A 93 9.35 -3.70 8.14
CA ARG A 93 9.08 -4.31 9.44
C ARG A 93 9.35 -5.81 9.40
N GLY A 94 9.56 -6.40 10.56
CA GLY A 94 9.57 -7.84 10.73
C GLY A 94 8.20 -8.49 10.53
N LEU A 95 8.09 -9.78 10.82
CA LEU A 95 6.83 -10.52 10.81
C LEU A 95 5.80 -9.85 11.71
N SER A 96 4.52 -9.81 11.29
CA SER A 96 3.43 -9.21 12.08
C SER A 96 3.12 -9.98 13.36
N GLY A 97 3.44 -11.27 13.43
CA GLY A 97 3.24 -12.15 14.59
C GLY A 97 3.92 -13.48 14.40
N TYR A 98 4.03 -14.26 15.47
CA TYR A 98 4.70 -15.57 15.52
C TYR A 98 3.93 -16.69 14.80
N LYS A 99 3.07 -16.41 13.85
CA LYS A 99 2.23 -17.41 13.18
C LYS A 99 2.91 -18.07 11.97
N TYR A 100 3.73 -17.33 11.23
CA TYR A 100 4.35 -17.81 9.99
C TYR A 100 5.55 -18.70 10.26
N ASP A 101 6.47 -18.22 11.07
CA ASP A 101 7.63 -18.96 11.52
C ASP A 101 7.20 -20.20 12.34
N LEU A 102 6.19 -20.08 13.23
CA LEU A 102 5.64 -21.23 13.97
C LEU A 102 5.12 -22.34 13.03
N LEU A 103 4.37 -21.98 11.97
CA LEU A 103 3.84 -22.97 11.03
C LEU A 103 4.96 -23.74 10.36
N LEU A 104 6.01 -23.05 9.91
CA LEU A 104 7.18 -23.71 9.32
C LEU A 104 8.01 -24.50 10.34
N HIS A 105 8.12 -24.05 11.59
CA HIS A 105 8.74 -24.84 12.66
C HIS A 105 8.01 -26.17 12.87
N ARG A 106 6.68 -26.17 12.95
CA ARG A 106 5.87 -27.38 13.10
C ARG A 106 6.01 -28.33 11.92
N LEU A 107 5.98 -27.78 10.69
CA LEU A 107 6.22 -28.55 9.48
C LEU A 107 7.62 -29.15 9.50
N ALA A 108 8.65 -28.38 9.86
CA ALA A 108 10.04 -28.84 9.94
C ALA A 108 10.24 -29.92 11.01
N GLU A 109 9.61 -29.79 12.19
CA GLU A 109 9.62 -30.82 13.23
C GLU A 109 9.03 -32.15 12.74
N THR A 110 7.90 -32.10 12.00
CA THR A 110 7.30 -33.29 11.39
C THR A 110 8.24 -33.89 10.34
N ALA A 111 8.79 -33.06 9.44
CA ALA A 111 9.73 -33.51 8.43
C ALA A 111 10.99 -34.14 9.04
N GLN A 112 11.50 -33.57 10.12
CA GLN A 112 12.67 -34.14 10.84
C GLN A 112 12.34 -35.50 11.47
N ALA A 113 11.15 -35.63 12.09
CA ALA A 113 10.73 -36.87 12.74
C ALA A 113 10.49 -38.00 11.74
N GLU A 114 10.05 -37.71 10.54
CA GLU A 114 9.65 -38.69 9.51
C GLU A 114 10.73 -38.90 8.44
N GLY A 115 11.83 -38.12 8.46
CA GLY A 115 12.85 -38.15 7.40
C GLY A 115 12.35 -37.52 6.11
N GLY A 116 11.50 -36.50 6.22
CA GLY A 116 10.88 -35.77 5.11
C GLY A 116 11.79 -34.75 4.45
N PHE A 117 12.96 -34.41 5.02
CA PHE A 117 13.98 -33.58 4.35
C PHE A 117 14.75 -34.39 3.31
N LEU A 118 15.21 -33.72 2.23
CA LEU A 118 16.05 -34.37 1.21
C LEU A 118 17.32 -34.96 1.80
N THR A 119 17.98 -34.23 2.70
CA THR A 119 19.13 -34.73 3.49
C THR A 119 19.06 -34.17 4.91
N PRO A 120 19.69 -34.83 5.90
CA PRO A 120 19.78 -34.30 7.26
C PRO A 120 20.46 -32.92 7.35
N GLU A 121 21.39 -32.61 6.45
CA GLU A 121 22.11 -31.35 6.40
C GLU A 121 21.17 -30.20 5.98
N ILE A 122 20.36 -30.40 4.92
CA ILE A 122 19.32 -29.46 4.47
C ILE A 122 18.33 -29.20 5.61
N GLY A 123 17.89 -30.25 6.30
CA GLY A 123 16.98 -30.09 7.44
C GLY A 123 17.58 -29.27 8.57
N THR A 124 18.86 -29.49 8.87
CA THR A 124 19.60 -28.74 9.91
C THR A 124 19.71 -27.25 9.53
N GLU A 125 20.04 -26.97 8.28
CA GLU A 125 20.17 -25.59 7.75
C GLU A 125 18.82 -24.86 7.71
N PHE A 126 17.78 -25.53 7.24
CA PHE A 126 16.42 -24.98 7.22
C PHE A 126 15.92 -24.60 8.61
N ILE A 127 16.07 -25.49 9.59
CA ILE A 127 15.70 -25.21 10.99
C ILE A 127 16.55 -24.07 11.56
N ALA A 128 17.86 -24.02 11.27
CA ALA A 128 18.73 -22.97 11.74
C ALA A 128 18.32 -21.58 11.19
N ASN A 129 17.90 -21.49 9.91
CA ASN A 129 17.36 -20.27 9.33
C ASN A 129 16.05 -19.84 10.00
N LEU A 130 15.14 -20.79 10.28
CA LEU A 130 13.90 -20.51 11.01
C LEU A 130 14.17 -20.01 12.43
N ASP A 131 15.09 -20.67 13.15
CA ASP A 131 15.47 -20.25 14.51
C ASP A 131 16.05 -18.83 14.50
N ALA A 132 16.87 -18.51 13.48
CA ALA A 132 17.55 -17.21 13.38
C ALA A 132 16.55 -16.08 13.08
N ILE A 133 15.68 -16.21 12.07
CA ILE A 133 14.67 -15.18 11.77
C ILE A 133 13.66 -15.03 12.90
N THR A 134 13.29 -16.11 13.57
CA THR A 134 12.43 -16.06 14.77
C THR A 134 13.11 -15.27 15.89
N ALA A 135 14.42 -15.53 16.15
CA ALA A 135 15.15 -14.83 17.18
C ALA A 135 15.32 -13.32 16.84
N ALA A 136 15.58 -12.99 15.58
CA ALA A 136 15.64 -11.60 15.12
C ALA A 136 14.31 -10.88 15.32
N ASN A 137 13.18 -11.52 14.96
CA ASN A 137 11.84 -10.96 15.19
C ASN A 137 11.49 -10.82 16.68
N VAL A 138 11.95 -11.74 17.54
CA VAL A 138 11.77 -11.62 18.99
C VAL A 138 12.56 -10.44 19.54
N GLU A 139 13.80 -10.24 19.09
CA GLU A 139 14.67 -9.15 19.53
C GLU A 139 14.14 -7.79 19.07
N ASN A 140 13.75 -7.68 17.78
CA ASN A 140 13.17 -6.45 17.21
C ASN A 140 11.76 -6.15 17.76
N GLY A 141 10.98 -7.18 18.06
CA GLY A 141 9.55 -7.12 18.35
C GLY A 141 8.70 -7.38 17.11
N TYR A 142 7.83 -8.40 17.18
CA TYR A 142 6.91 -8.71 16.07
C TYR A 142 6.05 -7.50 15.69
N GLY A 143 5.99 -7.19 14.40
CA GLY A 143 5.21 -6.10 13.86
C GLY A 143 5.78 -4.69 14.10
N MET A 144 6.95 -4.57 14.72
CA MET A 144 7.66 -3.30 14.90
C MET A 144 8.49 -2.96 13.66
N LEU A 145 8.83 -1.69 13.48
CA LEU A 145 9.73 -1.28 12.40
C LEU A 145 11.08 -1.96 12.54
N THR A 146 11.74 -2.16 11.41
CA THR A 146 13.17 -2.48 11.34
C THR A 146 14.00 -1.19 11.19
N GLY A 147 15.30 -1.25 11.44
CA GLY A 147 16.21 -0.11 11.19
C GLY A 147 16.11 0.41 9.75
N GLN A 148 15.90 -0.49 8.80
CA GLN A 148 15.60 -0.12 7.41
C GLN A 148 14.31 0.71 7.29
N GLY A 149 13.24 0.33 8.00
CA GLY A 149 11.98 1.07 8.03
C GLY A 149 12.12 2.46 8.65
N GLU A 150 12.93 2.60 9.70
CA GLU A 150 13.29 3.87 10.31
C GLU A 150 14.01 4.78 9.30
N THR A 151 15.03 4.24 8.63
CA THR A 151 15.84 4.95 7.60
C THR A 151 14.97 5.41 6.43
N GLN A 152 14.00 4.60 5.99
CA GLN A 152 13.07 4.96 4.91
C GLN A 152 12.27 6.22 5.27
N HIS A 153 11.71 6.29 6.47
CA HIS A 153 10.92 7.44 6.93
C HIS A 153 11.76 8.67 7.25
N GLN A 154 12.96 8.51 7.83
CA GLN A 154 13.89 9.62 8.01
C GLN A 154 14.25 10.27 6.67
N GLY A 155 14.64 9.47 5.67
CA GLY A 155 14.93 9.97 4.32
C GLY A 155 13.73 10.66 3.66
N MET A 156 12.51 10.14 3.83
CA MET A 156 11.29 10.78 3.34
C MET A 156 11.06 12.14 4.02
N GLY A 157 11.28 12.24 5.33
CA GLY A 157 11.22 13.49 6.10
C GLY A 157 12.23 14.53 5.60
N GLU A 158 13.49 14.14 5.37
CA GLU A 158 14.53 15.00 4.83
C GLU A 158 14.16 15.55 3.44
N ARG A 159 13.64 14.70 2.55
CA ARG A 159 13.20 15.11 1.21
C ARG A 159 11.98 16.03 1.28
N ALA A 160 11.03 15.77 2.20
CA ALA A 160 9.89 16.66 2.44
C ALA A 160 10.33 18.03 2.97
N ALA A 161 11.30 18.07 3.90
CA ALA A 161 11.90 19.30 4.43
C ALA A 161 12.56 20.12 3.31
N ALA A 162 13.35 19.47 2.46
CA ALA A 162 14.03 20.13 1.35
C ALA A 162 13.04 20.69 0.31
N ARG A 163 12.03 19.91 -0.07
CA ARG A 163 11.01 20.30 -1.06
C ARG A 163 10.16 21.47 -0.57
N ASN A 164 9.83 21.51 0.70
CA ASN A 164 8.91 22.48 1.31
C ASN A 164 9.62 23.51 2.18
N ALA A 165 10.93 23.72 2.01
CA ALA A 165 11.74 24.61 2.84
C ALA A 165 11.17 26.03 2.96
N ALA A 166 10.61 26.58 1.88
CA ALA A 166 10.00 27.92 1.89
C ALA A 166 8.72 27.96 2.76
N LEU A 167 7.97 26.86 2.82
CA LEU A 167 6.76 26.74 3.62
C LEU A 167 7.11 26.63 5.11
N PHE A 168 8.15 25.85 5.45
CA PHE A 168 8.59 25.63 6.85
C PHE A 168 9.40 26.80 7.42
N ALA A 169 9.97 27.66 6.57
CA ALA A 169 10.66 28.87 7.02
C ALA A 169 9.73 29.96 7.58
N ASP A 170 8.43 29.90 7.32
CA ASP A 170 7.45 30.85 7.84
C ASP A 170 6.99 30.43 9.23
N ALA A 171 7.41 31.17 10.25
CA ALA A 171 7.07 30.90 11.66
C ALA A 171 5.55 31.02 11.97
N GLY A 172 4.75 31.57 11.08
CA GLY A 172 3.29 31.60 11.18
C GLY A 172 2.62 30.29 10.71
N ASN A 173 3.36 29.38 10.08
CA ASN A 173 2.87 28.13 9.59
C ASN A 173 2.98 27.03 10.65
N ARG A 174 1.91 26.27 10.84
CA ARG A 174 1.83 25.14 11.74
C ARG A 174 1.91 23.82 10.97
N ILE A 175 2.63 22.86 11.52
CA ILE A 175 2.71 21.48 11.05
C ILE A 175 1.84 20.62 11.95
N VAL A 176 1.13 19.65 11.39
CA VAL A 176 0.35 18.62 12.07
C VAL A 176 0.89 17.25 11.66
N ALA A 177 1.06 16.36 12.62
CA ALA A 177 1.42 14.97 12.38
C ALA A 177 0.38 14.05 13.03
N GLU A 178 -0.09 13.07 12.27
CA GLU A 178 -1.18 12.17 12.65
C GLU A 178 -0.76 10.72 12.42
N THR A 179 -1.24 9.80 13.26
CA THR A 179 -0.96 8.37 13.16
C THR A 179 -2.25 7.57 13.28
N SER A 180 -2.26 6.35 12.76
CA SER A 180 -3.37 5.40 12.99
C SER A 180 -3.53 5.00 14.47
N GLY A 181 -2.48 5.18 15.29
CA GLY A 181 -2.40 4.71 16.68
C GLY A 181 -1.68 3.37 16.83
N GLU A 182 -1.43 2.63 15.74
CA GLU A 182 -0.56 1.44 15.75
C GLU A 182 0.90 1.83 15.97
N SER A 183 1.64 0.97 16.71
CA SER A 183 3.04 1.24 17.08
C SER A 183 3.92 1.51 15.86
N ARG A 184 3.88 0.62 14.84
CA ARG A 184 4.69 0.75 13.63
C ARG A 184 4.39 2.01 12.80
N ALA A 185 3.12 2.45 12.80
CA ALA A 185 2.75 3.69 12.13
C ALA A 185 3.22 4.91 12.92
N THR A 186 3.16 4.84 14.25
CA THR A 186 3.64 5.89 15.13
C THR A 186 5.15 6.03 15.04
N GLU A 187 5.91 4.93 15.10
CA GLU A 187 7.37 4.91 14.91
C GLU A 187 7.77 5.45 13.53
N SER A 188 7.01 5.12 12.47
CA SER A 188 7.23 5.69 11.14
C SER A 188 7.09 7.22 11.15
N GLY A 189 6.07 7.72 11.85
CA GLY A 189 5.87 9.16 12.02
C GLY A 189 6.98 9.83 12.82
N GLU A 190 7.44 9.22 13.92
CA GLU A 190 8.55 9.72 14.75
C GLU A 190 9.84 9.81 13.93
N ASN A 191 10.16 8.78 13.15
CA ASN A 191 11.33 8.77 12.27
C ASN A 191 11.21 9.78 11.12
N PHE A 192 10.02 9.94 10.53
CA PHE A 192 9.78 10.98 9.55
C PHE A 192 10.01 12.39 10.14
N LEU A 193 9.50 12.65 11.35
CA LEU A 193 9.68 13.93 12.03
C LEU A 193 11.15 14.18 12.41
N LEU A 194 11.90 13.14 12.74
CA LEU A 194 13.35 13.24 12.93
C LEU A 194 14.03 13.72 11.65
N GLY A 195 13.72 13.12 10.49
CA GLY A 195 14.22 13.55 9.18
C GLY A 195 13.74 14.94 8.76
N LEU A 196 12.51 15.30 9.12
CA LEU A 196 11.95 16.64 8.88
C LEU A 196 12.68 17.73 9.68
N GLY A 197 13.36 17.35 10.79
CA GLY A 197 14.01 18.28 11.71
C GLY A 197 13.10 18.85 12.79
N ASP A 198 11.98 18.22 13.08
CA ASP A 198 10.98 18.60 14.09
C ASP A 198 10.57 17.41 14.99
N ALA A 199 11.57 16.74 15.56
CA ALA A 199 11.39 15.53 16.36
C ALA A 199 10.54 15.73 17.65
N ASP A 200 10.32 16.97 18.08
CA ASP A 200 9.50 17.29 19.26
C ASP A 200 8.00 17.44 18.93
N LEU A 201 7.61 17.41 17.64
CA LEU A 201 6.23 17.51 17.24
C LEU A 201 5.44 16.26 17.66
N ALA A 202 4.31 16.46 18.33
CA ALA A 202 3.47 15.36 18.78
C ALA A 202 2.72 14.72 17.60
N LEU A 203 2.65 13.40 17.62
CA LEU A 203 1.80 12.61 16.71
C LEU A 203 0.42 12.42 17.35
N GLU A 204 -0.63 12.84 16.66
CA GLU A 204 -2.01 12.71 17.11
C GLU A 204 -2.65 11.43 16.54
N PRO A 205 -3.17 10.51 17.38
CA PRO A 205 -3.90 9.34 16.88
C PRO A 205 -5.20 9.74 16.17
N ARG A 206 -5.38 9.29 14.95
CA ARG A 206 -6.57 9.52 14.11
C ARG A 206 -7.06 8.22 13.48
N PRO A 207 -7.46 7.22 14.30
CA PRO A 207 -7.98 5.95 13.79
C PRO A 207 -9.24 6.11 12.94
N ASP A 208 -10.00 7.19 13.12
CA ASP A 208 -11.15 7.56 12.29
C ASP A 208 -10.80 7.79 10.81
N LEU A 209 -9.59 8.28 10.53
CA LEU A 209 -9.09 8.56 9.19
C LEU A 209 -8.05 7.54 8.68
N LEU A 210 -7.31 6.90 9.57
CA LEU A 210 -6.11 6.13 9.22
C LEU A 210 -6.21 4.65 9.57
N TYR A 211 -7.31 4.25 10.25
CA TYR A 211 -7.63 2.86 10.60
C TYR A 211 -9.14 2.59 10.39
N PHE A 212 -9.65 3.04 9.26
CA PHE A 212 -11.08 3.08 8.97
C PHE A 212 -11.69 1.71 8.64
N HIS A 213 -10.86 0.71 8.31
CA HIS A 213 -11.26 -0.60 7.84
C HIS A 213 -11.65 -1.59 8.97
N LYS A 214 -11.54 -1.20 10.24
CA LYS A 214 -11.91 -2.03 11.40
C LYS A 214 -12.79 -1.28 12.38
N VAL A 215 -13.70 -2.01 13.01
CA VAL A 215 -14.52 -1.51 14.13
C VAL A 215 -13.65 -1.29 15.37
N GLU A 216 -12.72 -2.21 15.63
CA GLU A 216 -11.75 -2.11 16.72
C GLU A 216 -10.61 -1.15 16.36
N ASN A 217 -10.29 -0.22 17.24
CA ASN A 217 -9.14 0.67 17.12
C ASN A 217 -7.84 -0.03 17.55
N PRO A 218 -6.66 0.50 17.18
CA PRO A 218 -5.37 -0.10 17.55
C PRO A 218 -5.13 -0.23 19.06
N ASP A 219 -5.78 0.59 19.88
CA ASP A 219 -5.69 0.55 21.35
C ASP A 219 -6.63 -0.48 21.99
N GLY A 220 -7.34 -1.28 21.19
CA GLY A 220 -8.30 -2.29 21.65
C GLY A 220 -9.66 -1.73 22.05
N THR A 221 -9.91 -0.42 21.85
CA THR A 221 -11.24 0.16 22.01
C THR A 221 -12.06 0.02 20.72
N GLU A 222 -13.37 -0.04 20.83
CA GLU A 222 -14.23 0.00 19.65
C GLU A 222 -14.61 1.44 19.27
N LYS A 223 -14.76 1.70 17.98
CA LYS A 223 -15.40 2.91 17.48
C LYS A 223 -16.80 3.05 18.07
N ALA A 224 -17.19 4.28 18.42
CA ALA A 224 -18.44 4.51 19.15
C ALA A 224 -19.68 4.09 18.32
N PRO A 225 -20.64 3.35 18.91
CA PRO A 225 -21.86 2.93 18.20
C PRO A 225 -22.64 4.11 17.64
N GLY A 226 -23.11 3.98 16.38
CA GLY A 226 -23.91 4.99 15.70
C GLY A 226 -23.11 6.19 15.20
N THR A 227 -21.80 6.08 15.15
CA THR A 227 -20.95 7.07 14.47
C THR A 227 -20.70 6.67 13.02
N PRO A 228 -20.53 7.65 12.10
CA PRO A 228 -20.29 7.35 10.70
C PRO A 228 -19.03 6.51 10.44
N GLU A 229 -17.98 6.68 11.26
CA GLU A 229 -16.77 5.88 11.16
C GLU A 229 -17.01 4.41 11.52
N ARG A 230 -17.83 4.14 12.55
CA ARG A 230 -18.20 2.76 12.90
C ARG A 230 -19.08 2.12 11.84
N GLU A 231 -20.11 2.83 11.37
CA GLU A 231 -21.02 2.32 10.33
C GLU A 231 -20.25 1.95 9.04
N ARG A 232 -19.23 2.74 8.66
CA ARG A 232 -18.36 2.41 7.52
C ARG A 232 -17.50 1.18 7.77
N ALA A 233 -16.88 1.09 8.93
CA ALA A 233 -16.06 -0.07 9.30
C ALA A 233 -16.90 -1.35 9.33
N GLU A 234 -18.09 -1.33 9.97
CA GLU A 234 -19.03 -2.46 9.98
C GLU A 234 -19.46 -2.87 8.57
N ALA A 235 -19.73 -1.90 7.69
CA ALA A 235 -20.13 -2.19 6.31
C ALA A 235 -18.97 -2.84 5.52
N TYR A 236 -17.74 -2.34 5.68
CA TYR A 236 -16.56 -2.92 5.05
C TYR A 236 -16.29 -4.33 5.57
N GLU A 237 -16.24 -4.53 6.90
CA GLU A 237 -16.00 -5.86 7.49
C GLU A 237 -17.07 -6.87 7.05
N ALA A 238 -18.36 -6.46 7.04
CA ALA A 238 -19.45 -7.32 6.60
C ALA A 238 -19.36 -7.67 5.10
N TYR A 239 -18.94 -6.72 4.26
CA TYR A 239 -18.71 -6.99 2.84
C TYR A 239 -17.56 -7.98 2.65
N ILE A 240 -16.41 -7.73 3.27
CA ILE A 240 -15.25 -8.63 3.17
C ILE A 240 -15.59 -10.02 3.70
N GLU A 241 -16.25 -10.12 4.86
CA GLU A 241 -16.69 -11.41 5.40
C GLU A 241 -17.59 -12.17 4.42
N ALA A 242 -18.60 -11.50 3.86
CA ALA A 242 -19.53 -12.11 2.91
C ALA A 242 -18.85 -12.57 1.60
N GLN A 243 -17.81 -11.83 1.14
CA GLN A 243 -17.11 -12.14 -0.10
C GLN A 243 -15.99 -13.17 0.07
N THR A 244 -15.41 -13.28 1.27
CA THR A 244 -14.30 -14.21 1.57
C THR A 244 -14.75 -15.49 2.30
N ASP A 245 -16.02 -15.57 2.74
CA ASP A 245 -16.61 -16.80 3.26
C ASP A 245 -17.02 -17.76 2.12
N ASP A 246 -17.30 -19.02 2.48
CA ASP A 246 -17.72 -20.07 1.54
C ASP A 246 -18.91 -19.60 0.68
N GLY A 247 -18.71 -19.59 -0.64
CA GLY A 247 -19.70 -19.14 -1.62
C GLY A 247 -19.64 -17.65 -1.98
N GLY A 248 -18.70 -16.88 -1.40
CA GLY A 248 -18.40 -15.52 -1.83
C GLY A 248 -17.60 -15.48 -3.13
N THR A 249 -17.77 -14.41 -3.92
CA THR A 249 -17.09 -14.28 -5.21
C THR A 249 -15.57 -14.15 -5.05
N ILE A 250 -15.10 -13.41 -4.03
CA ILE A 250 -13.66 -13.30 -3.75
C ILE A 250 -13.09 -14.66 -3.33
N ALA A 251 -13.79 -15.41 -2.46
CA ALA A 251 -13.39 -16.76 -2.08
C ALA A 251 -13.24 -17.68 -3.31
N ALA A 252 -14.23 -17.67 -4.20
CA ALA A 252 -14.20 -18.48 -5.42
C ALA A 252 -13.06 -18.07 -6.37
N ALA A 253 -12.81 -16.77 -6.53
CA ALA A 253 -11.76 -16.26 -7.41
C ALA A 253 -10.36 -16.64 -6.88
N THR A 254 -10.12 -16.47 -5.60
CA THR A 254 -8.82 -16.80 -4.99
C THR A 254 -8.60 -18.32 -4.87
N GLU A 255 -9.63 -19.13 -4.57
CA GLU A 255 -9.56 -20.60 -4.63
C GLU A 255 -9.21 -21.06 -6.06
N PHE A 256 -9.86 -20.48 -7.09
CA PHE A 256 -9.51 -20.76 -8.49
C PHE A 256 -8.05 -20.48 -8.80
N ILE A 257 -7.51 -19.33 -8.34
CA ILE A 257 -6.10 -18.94 -8.54
C ILE A 257 -5.15 -19.89 -7.82
N GLU A 258 -5.43 -20.25 -6.58
CA GLU A 258 -4.62 -21.17 -5.77
C GLU A 258 -4.62 -22.62 -6.30
N GLU A 259 -5.75 -23.08 -6.84
CA GLU A 259 -5.90 -24.42 -7.41
C GLU A 259 -5.40 -24.54 -8.86
N ARG A 260 -4.92 -23.45 -9.48
CA ARG A 260 -4.32 -23.54 -10.82
C ARG A 260 -3.18 -24.55 -10.84
N PRO A 261 -3.08 -25.36 -11.90
CA PRO A 261 -1.96 -26.30 -12.05
C PRO A 261 -0.58 -25.63 -11.91
N GLU A 262 -0.48 -24.36 -12.27
CA GLU A 262 0.73 -23.57 -12.12
C GLU A 262 1.06 -23.31 -10.65
N SER A 263 0.09 -22.92 -9.84
CA SER A 263 0.29 -22.69 -8.39
C SER A 263 0.78 -23.97 -7.68
N VAL A 264 0.20 -25.12 -8.02
CA VAL A 264 0.63 -26.42 -7.50
C VAL A 264 2.05 -26.74 -7.98
N ARG A 265 2.31 -26.59 -9.29
CA ARG A 265 3.61 -26.90 -9.88
C ARG A 265 4.75 -26.09 -9.24
N VAL A 266 4.62 -24.75 -9.19
CA VAL A 266 5.67 -23.88 -8.65
C VAL A 266 5.91 -24.15 -7.17
N SER A 267 4.85 -24.47 -6.42
CA SER A 267 4.95 -24.81 -5.00
C SER A 267 5.67 -26.13 -4.77
N GLU A 268 5.33 -27.17 -5.52
CA GLU A 268 6.02 -28.47 -5.44
C GLU A 268 7.49 -28.35 -5.89
N GLU A 269 7.75 -27.54 -6.92
CA GLU A 269 9.10 -27.32 -7.46
C GLU A 269 9.99 -26.61 -6.43
N LEU A 270 9.53 -25.52 -5.82
CA LEU A 270 10.22 -24.81 -4.75
C LEU A 270 10.50 -25.75 -3.56
N LEU A 271 9.48 -26.43 -3.06
CA LEU A 271 9.60 -27.33 -1.90
C LEU A 271 10.48 -28.54 -2.17
N SER A 272 10.61 -28.97 -3.44
CA SER A 272 11.46 -30.10 -3.82
C SER A 272 12.96 -29.87 -3.58
N GLY A 273 13.39 -28.61 -3.42
CA GLY A 273 14.72 -28.25 -2.98
C GLY A 273 15.01 -28.53 -1.51
N ILE A 274 13.95 -28.74 -0.70
CA ILE A 274 14.04 -28.86 0.76
C ILE A 274 13.54 -30.24 1.22
N PHE A 275 12.40 -30.70 0.70
CA PHE A 275 11.67 -31.87 1.16
C PHE A 275 11.65 -32.99 0.13
N THR A 276 11.44 -34.23 0.60
CA THR A 276 11.23 -35.40 -0.28
C THR A 276 9.86 -35.30 -0.97
N ALA A 277 9.74 -35.90 -2.15
CA ALA A 277 8.49 -35.93 -2.90
C ALA A 277 7.36 -36.59 -2.10
N GLU A 278 7.67 -37.61 -1.32
CA GLU A 278 6.70 -38.30 -0.46
C GLU A 278 6.17 -37.40 0.64
N PHE A 279 7.03 -36.55 1.25
CA PHE A 279 6.62 -35.62 2.29
C PHE A 279 5.80 -34.46 1.70
N ILE A 280 6.19 -33.92 0.54
CA ILE A 280 5.39 -32.89 -0.17
C ILE A 280 4.00 -33.43 -0.50
N ALA A 281 3.89 -34.65 -1.03
CA ALA A 281 2.62 -35.26 -1.37
C ALA A 281 1.74 -35.58 -0.13
N ALA A 282 2.33 -35.68 1.06
CA ALA A 282 1.60 -35.89 2.31
C ALA A 282 1.00 -34.60 2.88
N MET A 283 1.50 -33.41 2.49
CA MET A 283 1.02 -32.12 3.02
C MET A 283 -0.49 -31.95 2.80
N GLY A 284 -1.24 -31.82 3.88
CA GLY A 284 -2.70 -31.71 3.87
C GLY A 284 -3.47 -33.03 3.66
N ALA A 285 -2.78 -34.16 3.45
CA ALA A 285 -3.45 -35.42 3.20
C ALA A 285 -4.18 -36.00 4.43
N ASP A 286 -3.71 -35.66 5.62
CA ASP A 286 -4.29 -36.07 6.89
C ASP A 286 -3.98 -35.09 8.03
N ALA A 287 -4.51 -35.32 9.22
CA ALA A 287 -4.31 -34.46 10.38
C ALA A 287 -2.86 -34.41 10.89
N ALA A 288 -2.03 -35.41 10.61
CA ALA A 288 -0.62 -35.39 11.00
C ALA A 288 0.23 -34.48 10.09
N HIS A 289 -0.26 -34.27 8.88
CA HIS A 289 0.38 -33.42 7.85
C HIS A 289 -0.43 -32.14 7.58
N THR A 290 -1.18 -31.67 8.58
CA THR A 290 -1.87 -30.38 8.59
C THR A 290 -1.42 -29.62 9.82
N TRP A 291 -0.85 -28.43 9.61
CA TRP A 291 -0.27 -27.62 10.70
C TRP A 291 -1.11 -26.36 10.91
N TYR A 292 -1.35 -26.03 12.17
CA TYR A 292 -2.13 -24.85 12.57
C TYR A 292 -1.26 -23.92 13.42
N ALA A 293 -1.45 -22.60 13.25
CA ALA A 293 -0.88 -21.62 14.15
C ALA A 293 -1.61 -21.69 15.51
N THR A 294 -0.93 -21.29 16.57
CA THR A 294 -1.57 -21.05 17.85
C THR A 294 -2.21 -19.66 17.86
N VAL A 295 -3.22 -19.47 18.74
CA VAL A 295 -3.74 -18.13 19.01
C VAL A 295 -2.59 -17.25 19.53
N ASP A 296 -2.38 -16.08 18.91
CA ASP A 296 -1.30 -15.18 19.27
C ASP A 296 -1.35 -14.80 20.74
N GLY A 297 -0.25 -15.02 21.45
CA GLY A 297 0.06 -14.36 22.69
C GLY A 297 0.40 -12.88 22.46
N ALA A 298 0.70 -12.15 23.50
CA ALA A 298 1.19 -10.77 23.38
C ALA A 298 2.40 -10.70 22.45
N LYS A 299 2.49 -9.63 21.65
CA LYS A 299 3.62 -9.38 20.72
C LYS A 299 4.96 -9.65 21.43
N GLY A 300 5.82 -10.45 20.82
CA GLY A 300 7.15 -10.79 21.35
C GLY A 300 7.19 -11.89 22.41
N SER A 301 6.08 -12.57 22.71
CA SER A 301 6.05 -13.75 23.56
C SER A 301 5.77 -15.02 22.77
N ALA A 302 6.23 -16.17 23.29
CA ALA A 302 5.83 -17.46 22.76
C ALA A 302 4.29 -17.56 22.74
N PRO A 303 3.69 -18.21 21.72
CA PRO A 303 2.26 -18.28 21.57
C PRO A 303 1.60 -18.82 22.83
N ALA A 304 0.66 -18.05 23.41
CA ALA A 304 -0.08 -18.43 24.58
C ALA A 304 -1.34 -19.19 24.14
N CYS A 305 -1.47 -20.42 24.57
CA CYS A 305 -2.75 -21.11 24.52
C CYS A 305 -3.77 -20.35 25.40
N ALA A 306 -5.07 -20.52 25.08
CA ALA A 306 -6.12 -20.00 25.96
C ALA A 306 -5.88 -20.48 27.41
N PRO A 307 -6.19 -19.65 28.45
CA PRO A 307 -5.95 -20.01 29.83
C PRO A 307 -6.59 -21.36 30.17
N GLY A 308 -5.77 -22.34 30.56
CA GLY A 308 -6.21 -23.68 30.92
C GLY A 308 -6.25 -24.69 29.77
N ALA A 309 -5.87 -24.32 28.57
CA ALA A 309 -5.69 -25.25 27.46
C ALA A 309 -4.46 -26.13 27.68
N ASP A 310 -4.59 -27.41 27.42
CA ASP A 310 -3.50 -28.38 27.42
C ASP A 310 -3.24 -28.82 25.97
N PRO A 311 -2.19 -28.30 25.33
CA PRO A 311 -1.89 -28.64 23.94
C PRO A 311 -1.52 -30.12 23.74
N ALA A 312 -1.16 -30.83 24.81
CA ALA A 312 -0.91 -32.26 24.74
C ALA A 312 -2.20 -33.09 24.76
N ALA A 313 -3.28 -32.55 25.34
CA ALA A 313 -4.59 -33.20 25.42
C ALA A 313 -5.54 -32.79 24.29
N ASP A 314 -5.42 -31.54 23.82
CA ASP A 314 -6.22 -30.97 22.74
C ASP A 314 -5.37 -30.00 21.93
N PRO A 315 -4.70 -30.45 20.88
CA PRO A 315 -3.90 -29.57 20.00
C PRO A 315 -4.72 -28.44 19.39
N ASP A 316 -6.03 -28.64 19.18
CA ASP A 316 -6.91 -27.64 18.58
C ASP A 316 -7.32 -26.55 19.55
N ALA A 317 -7.21 -26.77 20.87
CA ALA A 317 -7.50 -25.77 21.87
C ALA A 317 -6.54 -24.57 21.85
N CYS A 318 -5.39 -24.71 21.20
CA CYS A 318 -4.38 -23.68 21.01
C CYS A 318 -4.23 -23.26 19.55
N SER A 319 -5.07 -23.77 18.64
CA SER A 319 -4.96 -23.59 17.21
C SER A 319 -5.84 -22.44 16.72
N ASP A 320 -5.31 -21.61 15.83
CA ASP A 320 -6.14 -20.76 14.98
C ASP A 320 -6.39 -21.50 13.66
N PRO A 321 -7.59 -22.05 13.44
CA PRO A 321 -7.89 -22.82 12.24
C PRO A 321 -7.85 -21.98 10.96
N LYS A 322 -7.83 -20.65 11.10
CA LYS A 322 -7.69 -19.69 9.99
C LYS A 322 -6.24 -19.54 9.53
N LYS A 323 -5.27 -19.97 10.34
CA LYS A 323 -3.84 -19.90 10.06
C LYS A 323 -3.27 -21.31 10.07
N SER A 324 -3.10 -21.88 8.89
CA SER A 324 -2.73 -23.28 8.73
C SER A 324 -1.99 -23.56 7.43
N ILE A 325 -1.21 -24.63 7.42
CA ILE A 325 -0.67 -25.26 6.22
C ILE A 325 -1.46 -26.54 5.98
N LYS A 326 -2.23 -26.59 4.89
CA LYS A 326 -3.11 -27.70 4.49
C LYS A 326 -2.81 -28.23 3.08
N SER A 327 -1.78 -27.67 2.44
CA SER A 327 -1.37 -28.05 1.08
C SER A 327 0.10 -27.69 0.86
N ALA A 328 0.68 -28.16 -0.22
CA ALA A 328 2.00 -27.72 -0.67
C ALA A 328 2.00 -26.23 -1.06
N VAL A 329 0.87 -25.71 -1.58
CA VAL A 329 0.74 -24.28 -1.90
C VAL A 329 0.82 -23.45 -0.63
N ASP A 330 0.10 -23.80 0.43
CA ASP A 330 0.17 -23.08 1.71
C ASP A 330 1.59 -23.11 2.31
N ALA A 331 2.28 -24.25 2.22
CA ALA A 331 3.65 -24.39 2.71
C ALA A 331 4.61 -23.50 1.94
N ALA A 332 4.53 -23.48 0.61
CA ALA A 332 5.36 -22.64 -0.25
C ALA A 332 5.06 -21.14 -0.02
N MET A 333 3.77 -20.77 0.09
CA MET A 333 3.37 -19.39 0.41
C MET A 333 3.84 -18.93 1.79
N THR A 334 3.85 -19.85 2.78
CA THR A 334 4.39 -19.54 4.12
C THR A 334 5.90 -19.32 4.05
N LEU A 335 6.64 -20.12 3.28
CA LEU A 335 8.07 -19.92 3.04
C LEU A 335 8.34 -18.62 2.26
N TYR A 336 7.54 -18.34 1.22
CA TYR A 336 7.60 -17.08 0.47
C TYR A 336 7.38 -15.87 1.39
N ASN A 337 6.45 -15.95 2.36
CA ASN A 337 6.25 -14.86 3.32
C ASN A 337 7.50 -14.56 4.14
N LEU A 338 8.28 -15.59 4.55
CA LEU A 338 9.54 -15.37 5.25
C LEU A 338 10.61 -14.78 4.30
N TYR A 339 10.64 -15.21 3.05
CA TYR A 339 11.55 -14.66 2.04
C TYR A 339 11.35 -13.15 1.84
N ILE A 340 10.10 -12.71 1.61
CA ILE A 340 9.82 -11.29 1.36
C ILE A 340 10.00 -10.42 2.61
N ILE A 341 9.76 -10.96 3.81
CA ILE A 341 10.01 -10.26 5.07
C ILE A 341 11.51 -10.19 5.39
N ALA A 342 12.29 -11.21 5.04
CA ALA A 342 13.74 -11.20 5.23
C ALA A 342 14.40 -10.00 4.51
N ALA A 343 13.87 -9.59 3.35
CA ALA A 343 14.33 -8.40 2.62
C ALA A 343 14.05 -7.07 3.35
N ASP A 344 13.08 -7.06 4.27
CA ASP A 344 12.75 -5.91 5.12
C ASP A 344 13.54 -5.88 6.44
N MET A 345 14.39 -6.90 6.69
CA MET A 345 15.11 -7.13 7.95
C MET A 345 16.63 -7.16 7.76
N GLU A 346 17.17 -6.41 6.79
CA GLU A 346 18.62 -6.42 6.50
C GLU A 346 19.46 -5.96 7.69
N GLU A 347 19.00 -5.01 8.48
CA GLU A 347 19.72 -4.49 9.65
C GLU A 347 19.64 -5.43 10.85
N GLU A 348 18.59 -6.24 10.97
CA GLU A 348 18.38 -7.27 11.98
C GLU A 348 19.04 -8.59 11.61
N ASN A 349 19.37 -8.80 10.32
CA ASN A 349 20.05 -9.99 9.79
C ASN A 349 21.55 -9.93 10.04
N VAL A 350 21.92 -9.93 11.32
CA VAL A 350 23.30 -9.82 11.79
C VAL A 350 23.60 -10.85 12.88
N ALA A 351 24.89 -11.19 13.07
CA ALA A 351 25.27 -12.16 14.10
C ALA A 351 24.76 -11.73 15.48
N PRO A 352 24.13 -12.65 16.28
CA PRO A 352 24.08 -14.10 16.08
C PRO A 352 22.85 -14.63 15.31
N HIS A 353 22.02 -13.78 14.71
CA HIS A 353 20.75 -14.11 14.08
C HIS A 353 20.82 -14.04 12.55
N GLU A 354 21.94 -14.47 11.97
CA GLU A 354 22.11 -14.49 10.51
C GLU A 354 21.20 -15.57 9.88
N PHE A 355 20.37 -15.15 8.90
CA PHE A 355 19.49 -16.02 8.13
C PHE A 355 19.57 -15.70 6.64
N ASP A 356 19.28 -16.69 5.79
CA ASP A 356 19.26 -16.55 4.33
C ASP A 356 18.06 -17.31 3.77
N PHE A 357 16.97 -16.59 3.51
CA PHE A 357 15.78 -17.13 2.84
C PHE A 357 15.85 -16.98 1.32
N ALA A 358 16.73 -16.10 0.79
CA ALA A 358 16.91 -15.92 -0.64
C ALA A 358 17.44 -17.20 -1.29
N GLN A 359 18.29 -17.97 -0.58
CA GLN A 359 18.84 -19.23 -1.08
C GLN A 359 17.81 -20.25 -1.55
N TYR A 360 16.57 -20.22 -0.98
CA TYR A 360 15.51 -21.13 -1.37
C TYR A 360 14.83 -20.71 -2.69
N PHE A 361 15.03 -19.46 -3.12
CA PHE A 361 14.47 -18.88 -4.34
C PHE A 361 15.54 -18.70 -5.44
N ASP A 362 16.80 -19.03 -5.19
CA ASP A 362 17.87 -18.97 -6.19
C ASP A 362 17.55 -19.87 -7.39
N GLY A 363 17.41 -19.27 -8.58
CA GLY A 363 17.01 -19.98 -9.80
C GLY A 363 15.49 -20.23 -9.92
N HIS A 364 14.69 -19.66 -9.00
CA HIS A 364 13.24 -19.71 -8.95
C HIS A 364 12.60 -18.31 -9.06
N GLU A 365 13.23 -17.36 -9.76
CA GLU A 365 12.78 -15.97 -9.87
C GLU A 365 11.37 -15.88 -10.49
N THR A 366 11.09 -16.69 -11.53
CA THR A 366 9.74 -16.76 -12.14
C THR A 366 8.70 -17.39 -11.20
N ASP A 367 9.11 -18.25 -10.30
CA ASP A 367 8.24 -18.85 -9.30
C ASP A 367 7.97 -17.85 -8.17
N ALA A 368 8.97 -17.03 -7.80
CA ALA A 368 8.81 -15.92 -6.86
C ALA A 368 7.79 -14.88 -7.36
N GLU A 369 7.80 -14.55 -8.68
CA GLU A 369 6.77 -13.72 -9.31
C GLU A 369 5.37 -14.34 -9.19
N TRP A 370 5.26 -15.68 -9.32
CA TRP A 370 4.00 -16.37 -9.16
C TRP A 370 3.48 -16.30 -7.72
N PHE A 371 4.33 -16.46 -6.72
CA PHE A 371 3.94 -16.29 -5.32
C PHE A 371 3.57 -14.83 -5.01
N ALA A 372 4.26 -13.85 -5.62
CA ALA A 372 3.86 -12.46 -5.54
C ALA A 372 2.44 -12.26 -6.11
N TYR A 373 2.13 -12.89 -7.25
CA TYR A 373 0.78 -12.86 -7.82
C TYR A 373 -0.28 -13.45 -6.90
N LEU A 374 -0.01 -14.58 -6.22
CA LEU A 374 -0.94 -15.18 -5.26
C LEU A 374 -1.23 -14.23 -4.09
N LEU A 375 -0.18 -13.62 -3.52
CA LEU A 375 -0.33 -12.66 -2.43
C LEU A 375 -1.02 -11.37 -2.89
N ASP A 376 -0.66 -10.89 -4.07
CA ASP A 376 -1.25 -9.69 -4.67
C ASP A 376 -2.73 -9.87 -4.98
N ALA A 377 -3.17 -11.08 -5.34
CA ALA A 377 -4.58 -11.36 -5.58
C ALA A 377 -5.43 -11.14 -4.31
N GLU A 378 -4.93 -11.53 -3.13
CA GLU A 378 -5.60 -11.29 -1.86
C GLU A 378 -5.72 -9.77 -1.57
N ASP A 379 -4.60 -9.03 -1.60
CA ASP A 379 -4.59 -7.59 -1.36
C ASP A 379 -5.44 -6.82 -2.40
N PHE A 380 -5.40 -7.23 -3.67
CA PHE A 380 -6.20 -6.66 -4.75
C PHE A 380 -7.70 -6.81 -4.51
N TYR A 381 -8.16 -8.03 -4.16
CA TYR A 381 -9.57 -8.31 -3.97
C TYR A 381 -10.12 -7.73 -2.66
N GLU A 382 -9.36 -7.78 -1.57
CA GLU A 382 -9.85 -7.35 -0.27
C GLU A 382 -9.74 -5.83 -0.05
N LYS A 383 -8.76 -5.15 -0.65
CA LYS A 383 -8.41 -3.76 -0.34
C LYS A 383 -8.33 -2.86 -1.57
N GLY A 384 -8.09 -3.45 -2.75
CA GLY A 384 -7.83 -2.74 -4.01
C GLY A 384 -9.08 -2.49 -4.86
N PRO A 385 -8.92 -2.40 -6.20
CA PRO A 385 -10.02 -2.21 -7.15
C PRO A 385 -11.05 -3.34 -7.13
N SER A 386 -10.70 -4.54 -6.65
CA SER A 386 -11.59 -5.66 -6.40
C SER A 386 -12.46 -6.07 -7.60
N LEU A 387 -13.74 -6.35 -7.38
CA LEU A 387 -14.70 -6.84 -8.35
C LEU A 387 -15.35 -5.68 -9.13
N ALA A 388 -15.57 -5.86 -10.41
CA ALA A 388 -16.20 -4.88 -11.27
C ALA A 388 -17.64 -4.56 -10.81
N GLY A 389 -17.92 -3.27 -10.64
CA GLY A 389 -19.22 -2.80 -10.16
C GLY A 389 -19.35 -2.67 -8.65
N HIS A 390 -18.28 -2.99 -7.91
CA HIS A 390 -18.18 -2.88 -6.46
C HIS A 390 -17.15 -1.82 -6.07
N ASP A 391 -17.47 -1.01 -5.08
CA ASP A 391 -16.57 0.04 -4.56
C ASP A 391 -16.38 -0.04 -3.04
N GLU A 392 -16.98 -1.02 -2.37
CA GLU A 392 -16.96 -1.19 -0.92
C GLU A 392 -15.54 -1.29 -0.36
N THR A 393 -14.62 -1.90 -1.11
CA THR A 393 -13.22 -2.07 -0.70
C THR A 393 -12.44 -0.76 -0.63
N TYR A 394 -12.81 0.25 -1.43
CA TYR A 394 -12.08 1.52 -1.48
C TYR A 394 -12.93 2.75 -1.14
N ALA A 395 -14.26 2.68 -1.21
CA ALA A 395 -15.12 3.76 -0.73
C ALA A 395 -14.94 4.05 0.77
N VAL A 396 -14.47 3.05 1.53
CA VAL A 396 -14.11 3.19 2.96
C VAL A 396 -13.06 4.28 3.20
N ALA A 397 -12.21 4.60 2.21
CA ALA A 397 -11.19 5.64 2.28
C ALA A 397 -11.71 7.07 1.99
N GLN A 398 -13.01 7.25 1.63
CA GLN A 398 -13.58 8.56 1.31
C GLN A 398 -13.33 9.64 2.40
N PRO A 399 -13.43 9.34 3.72
CA PRO A 399 -13.15 10.34 4.75
C PRO A 399 -11.74 10.91 4.71
N LEU A 400 -10.74 10.11 4.32
CA LEU A 400 -9.37 10.58 4.16
C LEU A 400 -9.27 11.58 2.99
N LEU A 401 -9.92 11.31 1.87
CA LEU A 401 -9.99 12.25 0.75
C LEU A 401 -10.70 13.54 1.14
N ASP A 402 -11.80 13.43 1.87
CA ASP A 402 -12.56 14.59 2.36
C ASP A 402 -11.70 15.43 3.31
N ASP A 403 -10.88 14.80 4.15
CA ASP A 403 -9.95 15.48 5.06
C ASP A 403 -8.83 16.21 4.32
N PHE A 404 -8.25 15.63 3.27
CA PHE A 404 -7.31 16.32 2.38
C PHE A 404 -7.92 17.61 1.82
N PHE A 405 -9.13 17.55 1.31
CA PHE A 405 -9.80 18.74 0.80
C PHE A 405 -10.18 19.74 1.91
N ARG A 406 -10.55 19.28 3.09
CA ARG A 406 -10.87 20.13 4.24
C ARG A 406 -9.65 20.93 4.68
N VAL A 407 -8.48 20.30 4.80
CA VAL A 407 -7.22 20.99 5.18
C VAL A 407 -6.85 22.07 4.17
N ILE A 408 -6.99 21.78 2.87
CA ILE A 408 -6.75 22.79 1.82
C ILE A 408 -7.75 23.96 1.95
N ASP A 409 -9.05 23.68 2.14
CA ASP A 409 -10.07 24.72 2.26
C ASP A 409 -9.84 25.59 3.50
N ASP A 410 -9.53 24.98 4.64
CA ASP A 410 -9.21 25.69 5.88
C ASP A 410 -7.99 26.60 5.68
N ARG A 411 -6.94 26.10 5.01
CA ARG A 411 -5.76 26.87 4.70
C ARG A 411 -6.05 28.06 3.76
N VAL A 412 -6.87 27.85 2.74
CA VAL A 412 -7.31 28.92 1.81
C VAL A 412 -8.15 29.97 2.54
N ALA A 413 -8.93 29.58 3.54
CA ALA A 413 -9.71 30.48 4.39
C ALA A 413 -8.88 31.26 5.41
N GLY A 414 -7.55 31.03 5.46
CA GLY A 414 -6.61 31.73 6.34
C GLY A 414 -6.22 30.98 7.61
N GLY A 415 -6.46 29.66 7.63
CA GLY A 415 -5.94 28.77 8.68
C GLY A 415 -4.42 28.73 8.70
N ASP A 416 -3.83 28.35 9.83
CA ASP A 416 -2.39 28.32 10.07
C ASP A 416 -1.72 26.99 9.71
N VAL A 417 -2.47 25.88 9.54
CA VAL A 417 -1.93 24.58 9.16
C VAL A 417 -1.41 24.62 7.73
N ALA A 418 -0.10 24.49 7.58
CA ALA A 418 0.58 24.52 6.29
C ALA A 418 1.10 23.14 5.87
N ALA A 419 1.21 22.20 6.80
CA ALA A 419 1.56 20.82 6.50
C ALA A 419 0.80 19.85 7.39
N THR A 420 0.34 18.73 6.79
CA THR A 420 -0.26 17.61 7.51
C THR A 420 0.38 16.32 7.03
N PHE A 421 1.02 15.60 7.95
CA PHE A 421 1.67 14.33 7.68
C PHE A 421 0.93 13.20 8.41
N ARG A 422 0.52 12.15 7.69
CA ARG A 422 -0.30 11.06 8.21
C ARG A 422 0.40 9.73 8.00
N PHE A 423 0.45 8.88 9.04
CA PHE A 423 1.14 7.59 9.03
C PHE A 423 0.17 6.45 9.34
N ALA A 424 0.15 5.45 8.45
CA ALA A 424 -0.88 4.42 8.41
C ALA A 424 -0.36 3.07 7.88
N HIS A 425 -1.18 2.35 7.12
CA HIS A 425 -0.98 0.95 6.72
C HIS A 425 -1.26 0.73 5.22
N ALA A 426 -0.99 -0.49 4.73
CA ALA A 426 -1.42 -0.91 3.39
C ALA A 426 -2.94 -0.79 3.25
N GLU A 427 -3.70 -1.16 4.30
CA GLU A 427 -5.15 -1.06 4.40
C GLU A 427 -5.69 0.39 4.32
N THR A 428 -4.80 1.37 4.35
CA THR A 428 -5.12 2.78 4.11
C THR A 428 -4.69 3.22 2.71
N ILE A 429 -3.47 2.84 2.30
CA ILE A 429 -2.90 3.26 1.02
C ILE A 429 -3.59 2.58 -0.17
N VAL A 430 -3.84 1.26 -0.09
CA VAL A 430 -4.45 0.51 -1.20
C VAL A 430 -5.86 1.00 -1.53
N PRO A 431 -6.80 1.12 -0.55
CA PRO A 431 -8.10 1.73 -0.80
C PRO A 431 -8.00 3.18 -1.30
N PHE A 432 -7.09 3.97 -0.74
CA PHE A 432 -6.91 5.37 -1.15
C PHE A 432 -6.37 5.49 -2.58
N ALA A 433 -5.44 4.61 -2.99
CA ALA A 433 -4.94 4.54 -4.36
C ALA A 433 -6.05 4.16 -5.36
N ALA A 434 -6.90 3.19 -5.01
CA ALA A 434 -8.04 2.80 -5.83
C ALA A 434 -9.09 3.92 -5.93
N LEU A 435 -9.41 4.59 -4.81
CA LEU A 435 -10.33 5.75 -4.77
C LEU A 435 -9.83 6.90 -5.63
N LEU A 436 -8.54 7.21 -5.57
CA LEU A 436 -7.90 8.26 -6.37
C LEU A 436 -7.63 7.83 -7.82
N LYS A 437 -7.83 6.56 -8.16
CA LYS A 437 -7.53 5.95 -9.47
C LYS A 437 -6.06 6.13 -9.86
N LEU A 438 -5.17 5.85 -8.92
CA LEU A 438 -3.73 5.94 -9.15
C LEU A 438 -3.24 4.88 -10.14
N PRO A 439 -2.07 5.07 -10.77
CA PRO A 439 -1.48 4.08 -11.66
C PRO A 439 -1.44 2.69 -11.00
N GLY A 440 -1.79 1.65 -11.75
CA GLY A 440 -1.94 0.30 -11.25
C GLY A 440 -3.29 -0.01 -10.57
N SER A 441 -4.03 0.98 -10.06
CA SER A 441 -5.25 0.78 -9.24
C SER A 441 -6.55 1.16 -9.95
N THR A 442 -6.61 1.05 -11.29
CA THR A 442 -7.75 1.52 -12.09
C THR A 442 -8.60 0.42 -12.71
N VAL A 443 -8.12 -0.83 -12.70
CA VAL A 443 -8.74 -1.95 -13.42
C VAL A 443 -9.28 -2.97 -12.41
N PRO A 444 -10.61 -3.09 -12.24
CA PRO A 444 -11.19 -4.14 -11.41
C PRO A 444 -11.13 -5.50 -12.11
N ALA A 445 -11.23 -6.58 -11.36
CA ALA A 445 -11.43 -7.93 -11.90
C ALA A 445 -12.91 -8.16 -12.25
N PRO A 446 -13.22 -9.12 -13.13
CA PRO A 446 -14.61 -9.52 -13.39
C PRO A 446 -15.32 -9.99 -12.11
N ASP A 447 -16.63 -9.67 -11.99
CA ASP A 447 -17.49 -10.18 -10.92
C ASP A 447 -18.11 -11.51 -11.39
N VAL A 448 -17.41 -12.62 -11.15
CA VAL A 448 -17.80 -13.97 -11.58
C VAL A 448 -17.84 -14.90 -10.38
N ALA A 449 -19.03 -15.26 -9.92
CA ALA A 449 -19.24 -16.10 -8.75
C ALA A 449 -18.71 -17.55 -8.87
N ALA A 450 -18.43 -18.04 -10.08
CA ALA A 450 -17.88 -19.36 -10.34
C ALA A 450 -16.89 -19.27 -11.51
N PRO A 451 -15.65 -18.84 -11.26
CA PRO A 451 -14.63 -18.71 -12.30
C PRO A 451 -14.35 -20.04 -12.99
N ALA A 452 -14.20 -20.00 -14.31
CA ALA A 452 -13.91 -21.18 -15.14
C ALA A 452 -12.63 -21.01 -15.97
N SER A 453 -12.12 -19.79 -16.06
CA SER A 453 -10.92 -19.44 -16.83
C SER A 453 -10.15 -18.30 -16.16
N VAL A 454 -8.91 -18.08 -16.59
CA VAL A 454 -8.08 -16.95 -16.13
C VAL A 454 -8.68 -15.58 -16.48
N ASP A 455 -9.52 -15.52 -17.51
CA ASP A 455 -10.20 -14.28 -17.90
C ASP A 455 -11.33 -13.90 -16.92
N ASP A 456 -11.71 -14.78 -16.02
CA ASP A 456 -12.76 -14.58 -15.01
C ASP A 456 -12.23 -14.06 -13.68
N VAL A 457 -10.90 -13.97 -13.52
CA VAL A 457 -10.24 -13.59 -12.26
C VAL A 457 -9.18 -12.51 -12.48
N PHE A 458 -8.67 -11.93 -11.40
CA PHE A 458 -7.45 -11.12 -11.44
C PHE A 458 -6.30 -11.95 -11.99
N ASP A 459 -5.57 -11.39 -13.00
CA ASP A 459 -4.38 -12.03 -13.57
C ASP A 459 -3.38 -10.97 -14.03
N TYR A 460 -2.09 -11.19 -13.78
CA TYR A 460 -1.01 -10.25 -14.09
C TYR A 460 -0.87 -9.93 -15.59
N ALA A 461 -1.27 -10.85 -16.47
CA ALA A 461 -1.20 -10.62 -17.91
C ALA A 461 -2.25 -9.59 -18.41
N SER A 462 -3.35 -9.42 -17.68
CA SER A 462 -4.46 -8.53 -18.06
C SER A 462 -4.68 -7.35 -17.12
N ASN A 463 -4.12 -7.40 -15.91
CA ASN A 463 -4.28 -6.38 -14.89
C ASN A 463 -2.91 -5.78 -14.48
N PRO A 464 -2.75 -4.44 -14.50
CA PRO A 464 -1.48 -3.78 -14.18
C PRO A 464 -1.20 -3.68 -12.67
N TRP A 465 -2.12 -4.10 -11.80
CA TRP A 465 -1.94 -3.97 -10.34
C TRP A 465 -0.80 -4.87 -9.86
N ARG A 466 0.14 -4.28 -9.12
CA ARG A 466 1.25 -4.94 -8.44
C ARG A 466 1.40 -4.35 -7.05
N GLY A 467 1.38 -5.19 -6.02
CA GLY A 467 1.57 -4.77 -4.63
C GLY A 467 2.87 -4.01 -4.43
N SER A 468 3.95 -4.44 -5.09
CA SER A 468 5.26 -3.81 -5.07
C SER A 468 5.27 -2.36 -5.59
N GLN A 469 4.34 -2.00 -6.46
CA GLN A 469 4.23 -0.66 -7.06
C GLN A 469 3.15 0.18 -6.38
N VAL A 470 2.02 -0.44 -6.04
CA VAL A 470 0.87 0.25 -5.44
C VAL A 470 1.11 0.58 -3.97
N THR A 471 1.65 -0.39 -3.23
CA THR A 471 1.79 -0.26 -1.78
C THR A 471 3.08 -0.91 -1.24
N PRO A 472 4.28 -0.55 -1.77
CA PRO A 472 5.53 -0.99 -1.15
C PRO A 472 5.57 -0.57 0.33
N MET A 473 6.55 -1.04 1.10
CA MET A 473 6.81 -0.49 2.43
C MET A 473 7.05 1.02 2.32
N ALA A 474 6.62 1.82 3.28
CA ALA A 474 6.64 3.29 3.26
C ALA A 474 5.95 3.95 2.04
N ALA A 475 5.07 3.20 1.31
CA ALA A 475 4.28 3.77 0.22
C ALA A 475 3.55 5.04 0.65
N ASN A 476 3.49 6.04 -0.24
CA ASN A 476 2.95 7.33 0.15
C ASN A 476 2.24 8.07 -1.00
N VAL A 477 1.25 8.87 -0.62
CA VAL A 477 0.59 9.84 -1.49
C VAL A 477 0.79 11.23 -0.91
N GLN A 478 1.32 12.15 -1.69
CA GLN A 478 1.64 13.50 -1.26
C GLN A 478 1.03 14.52 -2.21
N TRP A 479 0.40 15.57 -1.65
CA TRP A 479 -0.13 16.70 -2.40
C TRP A 479 0.62 17.98 -2.02
N ASP A 480 1.21 18.66 -3.01
CA ASP A 480 1.76 20.00 -2.85
C ASP A 480 0.76 21.01 -3.41
N VAL A 481 0.36 21.97 -2.60
CA VAL A 481 -0.62 23.00 -2.94
C VAL A 481 0.06 24.35 -3.06
N VAL A 482 -0.23 25.07 -4.14
CA VAL A 482 0.30 26.42 -4.37
C VAL A 482 -0.83 27.43 -4.59
N SER A 483 -0.60 28.67 -4.18
CA SER A 483 -1.56 29.75 -4.35
C SER A 483 -0.93 30.97 -5.03
N ARG A 484 -1.77 31.84 -5.58
CA ARG A 484 -1.37 33.11 -6.20
C ARG A 484 -2.24 34.23 -5.67
N ALA A 485 -1.59 35.31 -5.21
CA ALA A 485 -2.29 36.50 -4.77
C ALA A 485 -2.90 37.27 -5.94
N GLY A 486 -4.00 38.00 -5.68
CA GLY A 486 -4.66 38.87 -6.64
C GLY A 486 -5.88 38.24 -7.30
N VAL A 487 -6.35 38.89 -8.35
CA VAL A 487 -7.56 38.52 -9.09
C VAL A 487 -7.17 37.98 -10.46
N ASP A 488 -7.75 36.83 -10.82
CA ASP A 488 -7.62 36.26 -12.16
C ASP A 488 -8.41 37.11 -13.16
N PRO A 489 -7.70 37.76 -14.13
CA PRO A 489 -8.36 38.63 -15.09
C PRO A 489 -9.36 37.91 -16.01
N ALA A 490 -9.28 36.58 -16.11
CA ALA A 490 -10.20 35.78 -16.92
C ALA A 490 -11.56 35.56 -16.24
N THR A 491 -11.58 35.51 -14.90
CA THR A 491 -12.78 35.22 -14.12
C THR A 491 -13.26 36.40 -13.27
N GLY A 492 -12.39 37.38 -12.99
CA GLY A 492 -12.68 38.45 -12.04
C GLY A 492 -12.70 38.01 -10.57
N ALA A 493 -12.36 36.79 -10.27
CA ALA A 493 -12.31 36.21 -8.92
C ALA A 493 -10.85 36.00 -8.46
N ALA A 494 -10.63 35.67 -7.18
CA ALA A 494 -9.32 35.27 -6.68
C ALA A 494 -8.79 34.05 -7.48
N TYR A 495 -7.47 33.98 -7.65
CA TYR A 495 -6.87 32.80 -8.29
C TYR A 495 -7.17 31.53 -7.50
N THR A 496 -7.67 30.50 -8.19
CA THR A 496 -7.86 29.18 -7.59
C THR A 496 -6.52 28.56 -7.26
N PRO A 497 -6.29 28.01 -6.06
CA PRO A 497 -5.12 27.23 -5.73
C PRO A 497 -4.93 26.04 -6.68
N LEU A 498 -3.69 25.66 -6.90
CA LEU A 498 -3.31 24.53 -7.72
C LEU A 498 -2.71 23.45 -6.83
N VAL A 499 -2.87 22.22 -7.24
CA VAL A 499 -2.34 21.03 -6.55
C VAL A 499 -1.64 20.14 -7.57
N ARG A 500 -0.53 19.55 -7.16
CA ARG A 500 0.14 18.42 -7.83
C ARG A 500 0.22 17.24 -6.88
N MET A 501 0.42 16.04 -7.42
CA MET A 501 0.51 14.81 -6.66
C MET A 501 1.85 14.12 -6.88
N LEU A 502 2.40 13.59 -5.78
CA LEU A 502 3.48 12.63 -5.79
C LEU A 502 2.92 11.29 -5.28
N TYR A 503 3.25 10.21 -5.95
CA TYR A 503 2.94 8.85 -5.53
C TYR A 503 4.24 8.08 -5.39
N ASN A 504 4.48 7.54 -4.20
CA ASN A 504 5.78 6.97 -3.83
C ASN A 504 6.92 7.96 -4.14
N GLU A 505 6.69 9.23 -3.80
CA GLU A 505 7.58 10.37 -4.06
C GLU A 505 7.95 10.60 -5.55
N ARG A 506 7.18 10.06 -6.50
CA ARG A 506 7.31 10.35 -7.94
C ARG A 506 6.14 11.19 -8.39
N GLU A 507 6.42 12.29 -9.10
CA GLU A 507 5.37 13.18 -9.58
C GLU A 507 4.56 12.51 -10.69
N ILE A 508 3.25 12.44 -10.50
CA ILE A 508 2.32 11.82 -11.46
C ILE A 508 1.16 12.78 -11.80
N ALA A 509 0.50 12.53 -12.93
CA ALA A 509 -0.75 13.17 -13.26
C ALA A 509 -1.89 12.63 -12.37
N PHE A 510 -2.89 13.46 -12.10
CA PHE A 510 -4.14 12.98 -11.51
C PHE A 510 -4.92 12.10 -12.51
N ALA A 511 -5.94 11.39 -11.99
CA ALA A 511 -6.76 10.47 -12.75
C ALA A 511 -7.30 11.07 -14.07
N ASP A 512 -7.55 10.21 -15.04
CA ASP A 512 -8.22 10.57 -16.29
C ASP A 512 -9.53 11.32 -16.01
N GLY A 513 -9.76 12.43 -16.73
CA GLY A 513 -10.90 13.30 -16.52
C GLY A 513 -10.65 14.47 -15.58
N CYS A 514 -9.52 14.52 -14.85
CA CYS A 514 -9.03 15.71 -14.17
C CYS A 514 -8.23 16.57 -15.15
N ARG A 515 -8.72 17.78 -15.42
CA ARG A 515 -8.09 18.66 -16.43
C ARG A 515 -6.93 19.44 -15.82
N PRO A 516 -5.71 19.28 -16.35
CA PRO A 516 -4.57 20.07 -15.91
C PRO A 516 -4.71 21.53 -16.35
N VAL A 517 -3.95 22.43 -15.72
CA VAL A 517 -3.94 23.88 -16.04
C VAL A 517 -3.40 24.17 -17.44
N ALA A 518 -2.59 23.27 -18.00
CA ALA A 518 -2.06 23.33 -19.36
C ALA A 518 -1.75 21.90 -19.83
N GLU A 519 -1.66 21.69 -21.13
CA GLU A 519 -1.25 20.40 -21.72
C GLU A 519 0.15 20.00 -21.19
N GLY A 520 0.29 18.76 -20.74
CA GLY A 520 1.52 18.23 -20.15
C GLY A 520 1.83 18.72 -18.74
N SER A 521 0.93 19.50 -18.11
CA SER A 521 1.10 19.93 -16.72
C SER A 521 0.52 18.88 -15.75
N HIS A 522 1.20 18.65 -14.64
CA HIS A 522 0.66 17.86 -13.51
C HIS A 522 -0.10 18.73 -12.50
N TRP A 523 -0.09 20.05 -12.68
CA TRP A 523 -0.84 20.98 -11.83
C TRP A 523 -2.30 21.05 -12.26
N VAL A 524 -3.20 20.86 -11.28
CA VAL A 524 -4.65 20.90 -11.45
C VAL A 524 -5.25 21.93 -10.49
N LYS A 525 -6.30 22.66 -10.91
CA LYS A 525 -7.04 23.53 -9.98
C LYS A 525 -7.72 22.68 -8.91
N VAL A 526 -7.65 23.10 -7.64
CA VAL A 526 -8.29 22.39 -6.52
C VAL A 526 -9.81 22.18 -6.78
N THR A 527 -10.49 23.16 -7.37
CA THR A 527 -11.92 23.04 -7.75
C THR A 527 -12.15 21.98 -8.83
N GLU A 528 -11.25 21.86 -9.79
CA GLU A 528 -11.31 20.82 -10.83
C GLU A 528 -11.01 19.45 -10.24
N LEU A 529 -10.05 19.36 -9.32
CA LEU A 529 -9.71 18.12 -8.63
C LEU A 529 -10.91 17.60 -7.82
N LYS A 530 -11.58 18.48 -7.05
CA LYS A 530 -12.83 18.14 -6.36
C LYS A 530 -13.86 17.59 -7.33
N ARG A 531 -14.08 18.28 -8.45
CA ARG A 531 -15.04 17.84 -9.48
C ARG A 531 -14.72 16.45 -10.02
N CYS A 532 -13.47 16.19 -10.40
CA CYS A 532 -13.12 14.94 -11.07
C CYS A 532 -13.04 13.74 -10.10
N LEU A 533 -12.65 13.94 -8.85
CA LEU A 533 -12.54 12.86 -7.88
C LEU A 533 -13.86 12.55 -7.14
N THR A 534 -14.70 13.56 -6.89
CA THR A 534 -15.95 13.35 -6.13
C THR A 534 -17.21 13.31 -7.01
N GLY A 535 -17.07 13.57 -8.32
CA GLY A 535 -18.22 13.68 -9.23
C GLY A 535 -19.13 14.89 -8.94
N ALA A 536 -18.71 15.79 -8.04
CA ALA A 536 -19.47 16.98 -7.70
C ALA A 536 -19.61 17.89 -8.93
N ALA A 537 -20.83 18.19 -9.33
CA ALA A 537 -21.07 19.22 -10.32
C ALA A 537 -20.49 20.54 -9.80
N MET A 538 -19.72 21.27 -10.63
CA MET A 538 -19.34 22.63 -10.31
C MET A 538 -20.62 23.41 -10.00
N ALA A 539 -20.75 23.93 -8.79
CA ALA A 539 -21.73 24.97 -8.53
C ALA A 539 -21.38 26.12 -9.47
N GLU A 540 -22.17 26.34 -10.51
CA GLU A 540 -22.03 27.53 -11.35
C GLU A 540 -22.15 28.74 -10.41
N SER A 541 -21.08 29.49 -10.21
CA SER A 541 -21.17 30.83 -9.64
C SER A 541 -22.20 31.59 -10.48
N PRO A 542 -23.29 32.12 -9.89
CA PRO A 542 -24.21 32.89 -10.67
C PRO A 542 -23.46 34.03 -11.33
N LEU A 543 -23.49 34.07 -12.65
CA LEU A 543 -23.00 35.21 -13.43
C LEU A 543 -23.70 36.48 -12.88
N ILE A 544 -22.90 37.37 -12.30
CA ILE A 544 -23.39 38.73 -11.98
C ILE A 544 -23.59 39.44 -13.31
N GLY A 545 -24.82 39.54 -13.71
CA GLY A 545 -25.18 40.29 -14.89
C GLY A 545 -26.61 40.04 -15.38
N ASP A 546 -27.60 40.47 -14.60
CA ASP A 546 -28.78 41.10 -15.14
C ASP A 546 -29.50 41.82 -14.00
N THR A 547 -29.36 43.14 -13.98
CA THR A 547 -30.20 44.04 -13.18
C THR A 547 -31.58 44.09 -13.83
N ALA A 548 -32.54 43.32 -13.27
CA ALA A 548 -33.95 43.59 -13.50
C ALA A 548 -34.46 44.56 -12.44
N PRO A 549 -35.39 45.45 -12.79
CA PRO A 549 -35.78 46.56 -11.96
C PRO A 549 -36.59 46.14 -10.73
N VAL A 550 -36.30 46.86 -9.63
CA VAL A 550 -36.97 46.76 -8.33
C VAL A 550 -38.43 47.14 -8.51
N ASP A 551 -39.35 46.24 -8.20
CA ASP A 551 -40.76 46.56 -7.99
C ASP A 551 -41.03 46.54 -6.47
N ASP A 552 -41.31 47.76 -5.95
CA ASP A 552 -41.67 48.03 -4.57
C ASP A 552 -43.13 47.64 -4.34
N THR A 553 -43.39 46.47 -3.77
CA THR A 553 -44.63 46.22 -3.00
C THR A 553 -44.37 45.18 -1.91
N VAL A 554 -44.20 45.70 -0.69
CA VAL A 554 -44.29 44.93 0.56
C VAL A 554 -45.76 44.67 0.90
N PRO A 555 -46.09 43.47 1.40
CA PRO A 555 -46.70 43.42 2.74
C PRO A 555 -46.05 42.38 3.66
N GLY A 556 -45.99 42.77 4.92
CA GLY A 556 -45.32 42.12 6.01
C GLY A 556 -45.99 40.84 6.57
N PRO A 557 -45.39 40.28 7.62
CA PRO A 557 -45.59 38.89 8.00
C PRO A 557 -46.79 38.69 8.91
N GLU A 558 -47.53 37.62 8.67
CA GLU A 558 -48.56 37.15 9.59
C GLU A 558 -48.10 35.84 10.26
N LEU A 559 -47.94 35.91 11.57
CA LEU A 559 -47.73 34.83 12.52
C LEU A 559 -49.06 34.07 12.72
N ALA A 560 -49.05 32.77 12.54
CA ALA A 560 -50.09 31.94 13.14
C ALA A 560 -49.45 30.75 13.87
N ALA A 561 -49.74 30.75 15.16
CA ALA A 561 -49.39 29.71 16.13
C ALA A 561 -50.53 28.67 16.22
N THR A 562 -50.15 27.59 16.93
CA THR A 562 -50.97 26.59 17.64
C THR A 562 -51.32 25.33 16.88
N GLY A 563 -50.94 24.24 17.47
CA GLY A 563 -51.57 23.33 18.38
C GLY A 563 -51.28 21.90 17.99
N GLY A 564 -50.62 21.13 18.77
CA GLY A 564 -51.00 20.16 19.76
C GLY A 564 -51.71 18.92 19.20
N GLY A 565 -51.12 17.74 19.46
CA GLY A 565 -51.81 16.47 19.26
C GLY A 565 -50.86 15.28 19.46
N THR A 566 -50.80 14.82 20.68
CA THR A 566 -50.31 13.50 21.10
C THR A 566 -51.08 12.41 20.41
N ASP A 567 -50.42 11.32 20.00
CA ASP A 567 -50.91 9.98 20.29
C ASP A 567 -49.77 8.92 20.17
N ALA A 568 -49.63 8.20 21.26
CA ALA A 568 -48.81 7.02 21.44
C ALA A 568 -49.52 5.78 20.89
N ALA A 569 -48.80 4.91 20.22
CA ALA A 569 -49.20 3.51 20.11
C ALA A 569 -47.98 2.60 20.09
N THR A 570 -47.80 1.99 21.23
CA THR A 570 -46.99 0.77 21.50
C THR A 570 -47.51 -0.44 20.73
N TRP A 571 -46.59 -1.26 20.26
CA TRP A 571 -46.65 -2.75 20.10
C TRP A 571 -45.22 -3.16 19.70
N GLY A 572 -44.45 -3.99 20.33
CA GLY A 572 -44.79 -5.21 21.09
C GLY A 572 -43.87 -6.31 20.62
N LEU A 573 -42.98 -6.74 21.50
CA LEU A 573 -42.04 -7.86 21.48
C LEU A 573 -42.36 -9.01 20.48
N GLY A 574 -41.28 -9.53 19.86
CA GLY A 574 -41.25 -10.88 19.30
C GLY A 574 -39.81 -11.41 19.20
N ILE A 575 -39.27 -11.86 20.32
CA ILE A 575 -38.04 -12.67 20.38
C ILE A 575 -38.40 -14.05 19.81
N LEU A 576 -37.69 -14.52 18.79
CA LEU A 576 -37.62 -15.94 18.47
C LEU A 576 -36.16 -16.34 18.22
N LEU A 577 -35.55 -16.91 19.24
CA LEU A 577 -34.33 -17.68 19.17
C LEU A 577 -34.62 -19.00 18.40
N LEU A 578 -33.91 -19.23 17.30
CA LEU A 578 -33.70 -20.55 16.76
C LEU A 578 -32.22 -20.73 16.52
N ALA A 579 -31.60 -21.42 17.48
CA ALA A 579 -30.29 -22.03 17.30
C ALA A 579 -30.44 -23.23 16.37
N VAL A 580 -29.77 -23.15 15.20
CA VAL A 580 -29.45 -24.33 14.41
C VAL A 580 -27.95 -24.28 14.17
N GLY A 581 -27.24 -25.19 14.88
CA GLY A 581 -25.83 -25.44 14.64
C GLY A 581 -25.65 -26.08 13.25
N ALA A 582 -24.87 -25.43 12.42
CA ALA A 582 -24.20 -26.05 11.29
C ALA A 582 -22.71 -25.81 11.51
N ALA A 583 -21.96 -26.87 11.75
CA ALA A 583 -20.50 -26.85 11.71
C ALA A 583 -20.11 -26.67 10.25
N ALA A 584 -19.88 -25.41 9.85
CA ALA A 584 -19.20 -25.09 8.62
C ALA A 584 -17.70 -25.16 8.88
N VAL A 585 -17.03 -26.11 8.25
CA VAL A 585 -15.57 -26.18 8.18
C VAL A 585 -15.15 -25.03 7.26
N SER A 586 -14.88 -23.87 7.84
CA SER A 586 -14.37 -22.72 7.12
C SER A 586 -12.90 -22.97 6.78
N ARG A 587 -12.59 -23.14 5.50
CA ARG A 587 -11.23 -23.05 4.96
C ARG A 587 -10.87 -21.58 4.92
N ARG A 588 -10.26 -21.03 5.96
CA ARG A 588 -9.71 -19.68 5.94
C ARG A 588 -8.19 -19.68 5.91
N ARG A 589 -7.68 -18.80 5.10
CA ARG A 589 -6.32 -18.67 4.57
C ARG A 589 -5.25 -18.26 5.56
N VAL A 590 -4.01 -18.58 5.19
CA VAL A 590 -2.78 -18.35 5.93
C VAL A 590 -2.40 -16.84 6.01
N PHE A 591 -2.99 -15.97 5.19
CA PHE A 591 -2.46 -14.62 4.95
C PHE A 591 -3.36 -13.46 5.43
N ARG A 592 -3.93 -13.50 6.62
CA ARG A 592 -4.46 -12.27 7.23
C ARG A 592 -3.53 -11.74 8.31
N ASP A 593 -3.21 -10.42 8.19
CA ASP A 593 -2.36 -9.65 9.11
C ASP A 593 -2.71 -9.79 10.58
#